data_21389b259542f5c9143436aecead256e
#
_entry.id   21389b259542f5c9143436aecead256e
#
_cell.length_a   1.000
_cell.length_b   1.000
_cell.length_c   1.000
_cell.angle_alpha   90.00
_cell.angle_beta   90.00
_cell.angle_gamma   90.00
#
_symmetry.space_group_name_H-M   'P 1'
#
loop_
_entity.id
_entity.type
_entity.pdbx_description
1 polymer ?
#
loop_
_entity_poly.entity_id
_entity_poly.type
_entity_poly.pdbx_seq_one_letter_code
_entity_poly.pdbx_strand_id
1 'polypeptide(L)'
;EISECLVGSEMCIRDSDKGDMRGVDWYFNAWGGLVDGLYFPWDKDNKIARKVCDMLDVDVYDFSDFVLEGGSISADGEGTILTTEACLLSAGRNPQLSKAEIEENLCEGLGAKKVIWLPGGILGDETNEHVDNICVFAAPHTVLLSWCEDETSEQYKMCRACLDVLENSTDALGRKIDVVKLAMPNPIYMTEEEVEGLDLFDGEPTRDTVSPLSASYVNLYIGNKTVVMPAFGGENTEYDLRAKSEVQKVFPDREIIQIYARDILIGGGNIHCITHQIPSFVRKETPYDK
;
A
#
# COMPACT_ATOMS: atom_id res chain seq x y z
N GLU A 1 -11.37 15.24 10.23
CA GLU A 1 -10.20 14.35 10.21
C GLU A 1 -10.57 13.16 9.37
N ILE A 2 -9.79 12.92 8.37
CA ILE A 2 -10.12 12.07 7.24
C ILE A 2 -9.56 10.69 7.49
N SER A 3 -10.36 9.70 7.13
CA SER A 3 -9.98 8.30 7.22
C SER A 3 -8.72 8.04 6.41
N GLU A 4 -7.67 7.65 7.08
CA GLU A 4 -6.57 6.98 6.45
C GLU A 4 -7.09 5.65 5.91
N CYS A 5 -7.00 5.44 4.61
CA CYS A 5 -7.25 4.15 4.00
C CYS A 5 -6.26 3.14 4.52
N LEU A 6 -6.77 2.02 4.92
CA LEU A 6 -6.04 1.01 5.67
C LEU A 6 -5.63 -0.13 4.77
N VAL A 7 -4.38 -0.48 4.86
CA VAL A 7 -3.70 -1.39 3.96
C VAL A 7 -3.44 -2.72 4.65
N GLY A 8 -3.48 -3.81 3.90
CA GLY A 8 -3.14 -5.15 4.37
C GLY A 8 -4.27 -6.15 4.42
N SER A 9 -5.51 -5.72 4.32
CA SER A 9 -6.67 -6.52 4.01
C SER A 9 -7.64 -5.65 3.22
N GLU A 10 -8.52 -6.23 2.47
CA GLU A 10 -9.40 -5.60 1.48
C GLU A 10 -10.47 -4.67 2.10
N MET A 11 -10.23 -4.18 3.31
CA MET A 11 -11.14 -3.33 4.04
C MET A 11 -10.59 -1.92 4.17
N CYS A 12 -11.30 -0.94 3.60
CA CYS A 12 -11.11 0.46 3.92
C CYS A 12 -12.14 0.89 4.97
N ILE A 13 -11.68 1.51 6.05
CA ILE A 13 -12.57 2.06 7.08
C ILE A 13 -12.69 3.55 6.83
N ARG A 14 -13.90 4.00 6.55
CA ARG A 14 -14.22 5.40 6.30
C ARG A 14 -14.81 6.04 7.55
N ASP A 15 -14.23 7.18 7.96
CA ASP A 15 -14.88 8.06 8.92
C ASP A 15 -15.99 8.85 8.21
N SER A 16 -17.17 8.92 8.78
CA SER A 16 -18.24 9.74 8.26
C SER A 16 -18.14 11.16 8.82
N ASP A 17 -18.75 12.14 8.13
CA ASP A 17 -18.92 13.52 8.62
C ASP A 17 -19.58 13.60 10.01
N LYS A 18 -20.13 12.47 10.49
CA LYS A 18 -20.77 12.33 11.81
C LYS A 18 -19.90 11.65 12.84
N GLY A 19 -18.68 11.25 12.48
CA GLY A 19 -17.75 10.49 13.33
C GLY A 19 -18.11 9.01 13.45
N ASP A 20 -18.94 8.47 12.56
CA ASP A 20 -19.27 7.05 12.51
C ASP A 20 -18.25 6.33 11.62
N MET A 21 -17.64 5.27 12.13
CA MET A 21 -16.74 4.41 11.34
C MET A 21 -17.55 3.42 10.51
N ARG A 22 -17.12 3.15 9.30
CA ARG A 22 -17.72 2.16 8.39
C ARG A 22 -16.67 1.44 7.59
N GLY A 23 -16.87 0.15 7.34
CA GLY A 23 -16.03 -0.64 6.46
C GLY A 23 -16.46 -0.52 5.00
N VAL A 24 -15.54 -0.78 4.11
CA VAL A 24 -15.82 -1.03 2.69
C VAL A 24 -15.31 -2.42 2.35
N ASP A 25 -16.19 -3.28 1.88
CA ASP A 25 -15.91 -4.68 1.57
C ASP A 25 -15.64 -4.81 0.07
N TRP A 26 -14.36 -4.77 -0.29
CA TRP A 26 -13.89 -4.96 -1.67
C TRP A 26 -13.69 -6.44 -1.97
N TYR A 27 -13.73 -6.81 -3.25
CA TYR A 27 -13.40 -8.17 -3.65
C TYR A 27 -11.89 -8.42 -3.62
N PHE A 28 -11.49 -9.48 -2.95
CA PHE A 28 -10.11 -9.97 -2.93
C PHE A 28 -9.94 -11.21 -3.79
N ASN A 29 -8.91 -11.23 -4.62
CA ASN A 29 -8.64 -12.31 -5.56
C ASN A 29 -7.18 -12.75 -5.60
N ALA A 30 -6.49 -12.73 -4.46
CA ALA A 30 -5.08 -13.11 -4.34
C ALA A 30 -4.16 -12.33 -5.28
N TRP A 31 -4.40 -11.01 -5.41
CA TRP A 31 -3.58 -10.07 -6.20
C TRP A 31 -3.50 -10.33 -7.70
N GLY A 32 -4.53 -10.91 -8.31
CA GLY A 32 -4.54 -11.10 -9.76
C GLY A 32 -5.48 -12.19 -10.25
N GLY A 33 -6.16 -12.86 -9.35
CA GLY A 33 -7.15 -13.87 -9.66
C GLY A 33 -6.58 -15.05 -10.42
N LEU A 34 -7.26 -15.47 -11.49
CA LEU A 34 -6.79 -16.56 -12.35
C LEU A 34 -5.80 -16.10 -13.45
N VAL A 35 -5.49 -14.79 -13.53
CA VAL A 35 -4.59 -14.24 -14.55
C VAL A 35 -3.15 -14.33 -14.06
N ASP A 36 -2.86 -13.71 -12.92
CA ASP A 36 -1.54 -13.56 -12.33
C ASP A 36 -1.57 -13.55 -10.80
N GLY A 37 -2.68 -14.05 -10.19
CA GLY A 37 -2.80 -14.19 -8.74
C GLY A 37 -1.79 -15.17 -8.14
N LEU A 38 -1.43 -14.91 -6.88
CA LEU A 38 -0.36 -15.66 -6.21
C LEU A 38 -0.80 -17.04 -5.71
N TYR A 39 -2.09 -17.25 -5.48
CA TYR A 39 -2.62 -18.56 -5.02
C TYR A 39 -4.11 -18.73 -5.33
N PHE A 40 -4.56 -19.98 -5.20
CA PHE A 40 -5.96 -20.37 -5.32
C PHE A 40 -6.25 -21.57 -4.39
N PRO A 41 -7.43 -21.63 -3.72
CA PRO A 41 -8.52 -20.65 -3.70
C PRO A 41 -8.32 -19.53 -2.68
N TRP A 42 -8.97 -18.36 -2.89
CA TRP A 42 -8.95 -17.20 -1.99
C TRP A 42 -10.31 -16.92 -1.31
N ASP A 43 -11.25 -17.86 -1.34
CA ASP A 43 -12.60 -17.69 -0.81
C ASP A 43 -12.68 -17.44 0.70
N LYS A 44 -11.64 -17.83 1.45
CA LYS A 44 -11.52 -17.54 2.89
C LYS A 44 -11.01 -16.14 3.14
N ASP A 45 -10.04 -15.72 2.36
CA ASP A 45 -9.39 -14.42 2.49
C ASP A 45 -10.32 -13.29 2.06
N ASN A 46 -11.10 -13.53 0.98
CA ASN A 46 -12.16 -12.62 0.55
C ASN A 46 -13.29 -12.38 1.58
N LYS A 47 -13.27 -13.08 2.71
CA LYS A 47 -14.21 -12.86 3.83
C LYS A 47 -13.62 -12.07 4.99
N ILE A 48 -12.34 -11.71 4.91
CA ILE A 48 -11.63 -11.07 6.03
C ILE A 48 -12.21 -9.69 6.32
N ALA A 49 -12.42 -8.87 5.29
CA ALA A 49 -12.98 -7.53 5.43
C ALA A 49 -14.30 -7.55 6.22
N ARG A 50 -15.25 -8.38 5.80
CA ARG A 50 -16.53 -8.55 6.48
C ARG A 50 -16.38 -8.99 7.93
N LYS A 51 -15.50 -9.98 8.20
CA LYS A 51 -15.26 -10.46 9.58
C LYS A 51 -14.67 -9.38 10.49
N VAL A 52 -13.77 -8.56 9.98
CA VAL A 52 -13.20 -7.45 10.76
C VAL A 52 -14.26 -6.40 11.06
N CYS A 53 -15.11 -6.05 10.09
CA CYS A 53 -16.24 -5.15 10.31
C CYS A 53 -17.21 -5.69 11.38
N ASP A 54 -17.54 -6.99 11.31
CA ASP A 54 -18.39 -7.65 12.32
C ASP A 54 -17.74 -7.60 13.72
N MET A 55 -16.41 -7.81 13.82
CA MET A 55 -15.67 -7.72 15.09
C MET A 55 -15.65 -6.30 15.67
N LEU A 56 -15.64 -5.29 14.79
CA LEU A 56 -15.65 -3.88 15.18
C LEU A 56 -17.06 -3.33 15.42
N ASP A 57 -18.09 -4.12 15.09
CA ASP A 57 -19.51 -3.72 15.16
C ASP A 57 -19.77 -2.43 14.36
N VAL A 58 -19.33 -2.43 13.10
CA VAL A 58 -19.47 -1.30 12.16
C VAL A 58 -20.27 -1.69 10.93
N ASP A 59 -21.00 -0.72 10.38
CA ASP A 59 -21.69 -0.88 9.10
C ASP A 59 -20.69 -1.10 7.96
N VAL A 60 -21.12 -1.80 6.92
CA VAL A 60 -20.31 -2.15 5.75
C VAL A 60 -20.95 -1.64 4.48
N TYR A 61 -20.15 -0.98 3.63
CA TYR A 61 -20.49 -0.74 2.24
C TYR A 61 -20.03 -1.93 1.40
N ASP A 62 -20.93 -2.47 0.61
CA ASP A 62 -20.66 -3.62 -0.26
C ASP A 62 -20.11 -3.13 -1.61
N PHE A 63 -18.84 -3.42 -1.86
CA PHE A 63 -18.13 -3.22 -3.12
C PHE A 63 -17.54 -4.55 -3.62
N SER A 64 -18.17 -5.68 -3.28
CA SER A 64 -17.69 -7.03 -3.60
C SER A 64 -17.66 -7.37 -5.10
N ASP A 65 -18.14 -6.47 -5.96
CA ASP A 65 -18.02 -6.57 -7.43
C ASP A 65 -16.76 -5.84 -7.97
N PHE A 66 -15.98 -5.18 -7.09
CA PHE A 66 -14.80 -4.42 -7.48
C PHE A 66 -13.56 -4.93 -6.75
N VAL A 67 -12.55 -5.36 -7.51
CA VAL A 67 -11.27 -5.83 -6.95
C VAL A 67 -10.42 -4.64 -6.53
N LEU A 68 -10.08 -4.59 -5.24
CA LEU A 68 -9.16 -3.59 -4.68
C LEU A 68 -8.40 -4.17 -3.49
N GLU A 69 -7.12 -3.89 -3.42
CA GLU A 69 -6.28 -4.19 -2.27
C GLU A 69 -5.81 -2.88 -1.62
N GLY A 70 -5.63 -2.90 -0.30
CA GLY A 70 -5.17 -1.74 0.43
C GLY A 70 -3.80 -1.22 -0.03
N GLY A 71 -2.86 -2.12 -0.38
CA GLY A 71 -1.54 -1.75 -0.92
C GLY A 71 -1.56 -1.10 -2.29
N SER A 72 -2.67 -1.25 -3.03
CA SER A 72 -2.85 -0.61 -4.34
C SER A 72 -3.19 0.87 -4.27
N ILE A 73 -3.46 1.41 -3.09
CA ILE A 73 -3.85 2.81 -2.87
C ILE A 73 -3.07 3.46 -1.74
N SER A 74 -2.90 4.79 -1.82
CA SER A 74 -2.46 5.64 -0.70
C SER A 74 -3.27 6.91 -0.69
N ALA A 75 -3.81 7.30 0.46
CA ALA A 75 -4.69 8.45 0.62
C ALA A 75 -4.05 9.58 1.42
N ASP A 76 -4.30 10.85 1.03
CA ASP A 76 -3.82 12.03 1.76
C ASP A 76 -4.71 12.43 2.94
N GLY A 77 -5.87 11.76 3.07
CA GLY A 77 -6.86 12.11 4.06
C GLY A 77 -7.70 13.35 3.72
N GLU A 78 -7.43 14.07 2.64
CA GLU A 78 -8.17 15.28 2.22
C GLU A 78 -8.83 15.11 0.85
N GLY A 79 -8.94 13.88 0.38
CA GLY A 79 -9.69 13.50 -0.82
C GLY A 79 -8.82 13.17 -2.03
N THR A 80 -7.51 13.04 -1.88
CA THR A 80 -6.61 12.58 -2.95
C THR A 80 -6.19 11.15 -2.71
N ILE A 81 -6.20 10.33 -3.76
CA ILE A 81 -5.69 8.95 -3.78
C ILE A 81 -4.56 8.86 -4.79
N LEU A 82 -3.49 8.15 -4.41
CA LEU A 82 -2.47 7.64 -5.31
C LEU A 82 -2.74 6.17 -5.60
N THR A 83 -2.50 5.77 -6.84
CA THR A 83 -2.50 4.37 -7.29
C THR A 83 -1.55 4.20 -8.46
N THR A 84 -1.33 2.95 -8.91
CA THR A 84 -0.55 2.67 -10.11
C THR A 84 -1.41 2.14 -11.26
N GLU A 85 -1.06 2.51 -12.50
CA GLU A 85 -1.68 1.95 -13.71
C GLU A 85 -1.34 0.47 -13.86
N ALA A 86 -0.11 0.09 -13.54
CA ALA A 86 0.34 -1.30 -13.60
C ALA A 86 -0.55 -2.22 -12.76
N CYS A 87 -0.99 -1.78 -11.58
CA CYS A 87 -1.88 -2.55 -10.71
C CYS A 87 -3.33 -2.47 -11.17
N LEU A 88 -3.99 -1.32 -11.03
CA LEU A 88 -5.45 -1.25 -11.16
C LEU A 88 -5.97 -1.38 -12.59
N LEU A 89 -5.13 -1.17 -13.62
CA LEU A 89 -5.49 -1.42 -15.01
C LEU A 89 -5.04 -2.81 -15.51
N SER A 90 -4.47 -3.65 -14.63
CA SER A 90 -4.08 -5.01 -15.00
C SER A 90 -5.31 -5.88 -15.30
N ALA A 91 -5.09 -6.91 -16.13
CA ALA A 91 -6.13 -7.87 -16.45
C ALA A 91 -6.58 -8.72 -15.24
N GLY A 92 -5.76 -8.77 -14.19
CA GLY A 92 -6.03 -9.48 -12.94
C GLY A 92 -6.90 -8.70 -11.94
N ARG A 93 -7.35 -7.48 -12.27
CA ARG A 93 -8.17 -6.65 -11.37
C ARG A 93 -9.60 -6.45 -11.93
N ASN A 94 -9.84 -5.35 -12.59
CA ASN A 94 -11.17 -4.96 -13.09
C ASN A 94 -11.16 -4.75 -14.62
N PRO A 95 -10.80 -5.75 -15.45
CA PRO A 95 -10.60 -5.58 -16.89
C PRO A 95 -11.87 -5.20 -17.65
N GLN A 96 -13.04 -5.36 -17.05
CA GLN A 96 -14.33 -4.98 -17.61
C GLN A 96 -14.62 -3.48 -17.49
N LEU A 97 -13.86 -2.76 -16.64
CA LEU A 97 -14.06 -1.34 -16.35
C LEU A 97 -13.04 -0.47 -17.09
N SER A 98 -13.46 0.68 -17.54
CA SER A 98 -12.59 1.75 -18.00
C SER A 98 -11.88 2.44 -16.81
N LYS A 99 -10.77 3.12 -17.09
CA LYS A 99 -10.06 3.92 -16.08
C LYS A 99 -10.98 4.91 -15.36
N ALA A 100 -11.90 5.55 -16.06
CA ALA A 100 -12.86 6.48 -15.49
C ALA A 100 -13.85 5.80 -14.54
N GLU A 101 -14.34 4.60 -14.89
CA GLU A 101 -15.22 3.83 -14.00
C GLU A 101 -14.48 3.32 -12.77
N ILE A 102 -13.18 2.98 -12.89
CA ILE A 102 -12.33 2.65 -11.74
C ILE A 102 -12.18 3.87 -10.82
N GLU A 103 -11.91 5.06 -11.37
CA GLU A 103 -11.85 6.30 -10.59
C GLU A 103 -13.15 6.60 -9.86
N GLU A 104 -14.30 6.39 -10.52
CA GLU A 104 -15.62 6.59 -9.92
C GLU A 104 -15.83 5.65 -8.71
N ASN A 105 -15.51 4.36 -8.85
CA ASN A 105 -15.58 3.39 -7.75
C ASN A 105 -14.66 3.78 -6.58
N LEU A 106 -13.42 4.19 -6.87
CA LEU A 106 -12.48 4.65 -5.84
C LEU A 106 -13.02 5.89 -5.11
N CYS A 107 -13.53 6.87 -5.87
CA CYS A 107 -14.08 8.10 -5.30
C CYS A 107 -15.32 7.81 -4.46
N GLU A 108 -16.21 6.94 -4.91
CA GLU A 108 -17.42 6.58 -4.17
C GLU A 108 -17.09 5.80 -2.91
N GLY A 109 -16.34 4.70 -3.03
CA GLY A 109 -16.02 3.82 -1.91
C GLY A 109 -15.16 4.48 -0.84
N LEU A 110 -14.18 5.28 -1.25
CA LEU A 110 -13.20 5.90 -0.35
C LEU A 110 -13.51 7.36 0.01
N GLY A 111 -14.56 7.95 -0.60
CA GLY A 111 -14.89 9.36 -0.40
C GLY A 111 -13.86 10.32 -0.98
N ALA A 112 -13.08 9.86 -1.94
CA ALA A 112 -12.10 10.67 -2.62
C ALA A 112 -12.73 11.60 -3.66
N LYS A 113 -11.96 12.57 -4.13
CA LYS A 113 -12.36 13.56 -5.14
C LYS A 113 -11.38 13.55 -6.32
N LYS A 114 -10.23 12.95 -6.14
CA LYS A 114 -9.17 12.93 -7.13
C LYS A 114 -8.31 11.68 -7.00
N VAL A 115 -7.98 11.08 -8.12
CA VAL A 115 -7.02 9.99 -8.22
C VAL A 115 -5.81 10.46 -9.03
N ILE A 116 -4.61 10.25 -8.50
CA ILE A 116 -3.34 10.47 -9.20
C ILE A 116 -2.82 9.09 -9.58
N TRP A 117 -2.62 8.86 -10.87
CA TRP A 117 -2.16 7.59 -11.43
C TRP A 117 -0.66 7.65 -11.70
N LEU A 118 0.10 6.86 -11.00
CA LEU A 118 1.51 6.61 -11.31
C LEU A 118 1.61 5.50 -12.37
N PRO A 119 2.59 5.55 -13.27
CA PRO A 119 2.69 4.55 -14.34
C PRO A 119 2.95 3.13 -13.83
N GLY A 120 3.67 2.99 -12.72
CA GLY A 120 3.99 1.72 -12.10
C GLY A 120 4.66 1.88 -10.75
N GLY A 121 5.22 0.79 -10.24
CA GLY A 121 5.81 0.69 -8.89
C GLY A 121 7.22 0.14 -8.87
N ILE A 122 7.48 -0.79 -7.94
CA ILE A 122 8.75 -1.53 -7.87
C ILE A 122 8.68 -2.67 -8.89
N LEU A 123 9.63 -2.70 -9.80
CA LEU A 123 9.69 -3.75 -10.84
C LEU A 123 9.90 -5.12 -10.19
N GLY A 124 9.07 -6.07 -10.60
CA GLY A 124 9.09 -7.42 -10.05
C GLY A 124 8.30 -7.57 -8.74
N ASP A 125 7.54 -6.56 -8.34
CA ASP A 125 6.57 -6.68 -7.27
C ASP A 125 5.45 -7.65 -7.67
N GLU A 126 5.32 -8.73 -6.91
CA GLU A 126 4.38 -9.84 -7.18
C GLU A 126 2.91 -9.40 -7.09
N THR A 127 2.64 -8.23 -6.53
CA THR A 127 1.28 -7.66 -6.42
C THR A 127 0.90 -6.76 -7.60
N ASN A 128 1.63 -6.82 -8.71
CA ASN A 128 1.50 -5.93 -9.87
C ASN A 128 1.84 -4.46 -9.55
N GLU A 129 2.96 -4.26 -8.87
CA GLU A 129 3.51 -2.93 -8.61
C GLU A 129 2.58 -2.04 -7.77
N HIS A 130 2.21 -2.53 -6.58
CA HIS A 130 1.45 -1.76 -5.60
C HIS A 130 2.07 -0.39 -5.30
N VAL A 131 1.21 0.61 -5.12
CA VAL A 131 1.67 1.99 -4.87
C VAL A 131 2.37 2.14 -3.52
N ASP A 132 2.03 1.35 -2.52
CA ASP A 132 2.62 1.40 -1.18
C ASP A 132 4.10 1.02 -1.14
N ASN A 133 4.62 0.38 -2.19
CA ASN A 133 6.05 0.10 -2.37
C ASN A 133 6.80 1.22 -3.10
N ILE A 134 6.12 2.05 -3.89
CA ILE A 134 6.78 3.12 -4.68
C ILE A 134 6.51 4.52 -4.13
N CYS A 135 5.28 4.82 -3.69
CA CYS A 135 4.91 6.17 -3.28
C CYS A 135 3.75 6.18 -2.28
N VAL A 136 3.93 6.83 -1.13
CA VAL A 136 2.90 6.96 -0.10
C VAL A 136 2.75 8.39 0.37
N PHE A 137 1.55 8.79 0.74
CA PHE A 137 1.32 10.06 1.43
C PHE A 137 1.90 10.00 2.86
N ALA A 138 2.74 10.96 3.19
CA ALA A 138 3.27 11.16 4.54
C ALA A 138 2.45 12.22 5.32
N ALA A 139 1.87 13.15 4.58
CA ALA A 139 0.97 14.20 5.07
C ALA A 139 0.12 14.69 3.89
N PRO A 140 -0.93 15.50 4.11
CA PRO A 140 -1.64 16.14 3.02
C PRO A 140 -0.67 16.82 2.04
N HIS A 141 -0.84 16.58 0.75
CA HIS A 141 0.01 17.00 -0.38
C HIS A 141 1.52 16.68 -0.29
N THR A 142 1.99 15.92 0.70
CA THR A 142 3.40 15.50 0.83
C THR A 142 3.53 14.00 0.66
N VAL A 143 4.40 13.55 -0.23
CA VAL A 143 4.63 12.12 -0.49
C VAL A 143 6.08 11.72 -0.25
N LEU A 144 6.27 10.47 0.19
CA LEU A 144 7.55 9.77 0.13
C LEU A 144 7.58 8.99 -1.18
N LEU A 145 8.58 9.21 -2.02
CA LEU A 145 8.79 8.49 -3.27
C LEU A 145 10.05 7.63 -3.15
N SER A 146 9.91 6.33 -3.33
CA SER A 146 11.04 5.40 -3.44
C SER A 146 11.91 5.81 -4.63
N TRP A 147 13.23 5.91 -4.42
CA TRP A 147 14.13 6.49 -5.41
C TRP A 147 15.32 5.59 -5.69
N CYS A 148 15.37 5.03 -6.89
CA CYS A 148 16.53 4.33 -7.38
C CYS A 148 17.62 5.34 -7.77
N GLU A 149 18.85 5.16 -7.29
CA GLU A 149 19.98 6.06 -7.58
C GLU A 149 20.81 5.59 -8.80
N ASP A 150 20.60 4.36 -9.29
CA ASP A 150 21.25 3.86 -10.49
C ASP A 150 20.52 4.33 -11.77
N GLU A 151 21.02 5.41 -12.37
CA GLU A 151 20.44 6.02 -13.57
C GLU A 151 20.41 5.08 -14.80
N THR A 152 21.13 3.97 -14.75
CA THR A 152 21.17 3.00 -15.84
C THR A 152 20.08 1.94 -15.75
N SER A 153 19.44 1.81 -14.59
CA SER A 153 18.43 0.79 -14.32
C SER A 153 17.03 1.16 -14.87
N GLU A 154 16.23 0.15 -15.17
CA GLU A 154 14.82 0.35 -15.52
C GLU A 154 14.02 0.91 -14.32
N GLN A 155 14.39 0.53 -13.10
CA GLN A 155 13.75 1.06 -11.90
C GLN A 155 13.94 2.58 -11.76
N TYR A 156 15.12 3.11 -12.11
CA TYR A 156 15.33 4.56 -12.15
C TYR A 156 14.38 5.25 -13.13
N LYS A 157 14.20 4.67 -14.32
CA LYS A 157 13.27 5.22 -15.31
C LYS A 157 11.83 5.24 -14.80
N MET A 158 11.42 4.19 -14.10
CA MET A 158 10.10 4.13 -13.43
C MET A 158 9.98 5.21 -12.35
N CYS A 159 10.97 5.34 -11.46
CA CYS A 159 10.99 6.40 -10.43
C CYS A 159 10.92 7.80 -11.05
N ARG A 160 11.61 8.03 -12.18
CA ARG A 160 11.54 9.29 -12.93
C ARG A 160 10.15 9.54 -13.50
N ALA A 161 9.54 8.54 -14.11
CA ALA A 161 8.19 8.66 -14.65
C ALA A 161 7.16 8.95 -13.55
N CYS A 162 7.26 8.30 -12.39
CA CYS A 162 6.43 8.61 -11.22
C CYS A 162 6.65 10.05 -10.73
N LEU A 163 7.90 10.50 -10.62
CA LEU A 163 8.22 11.86 -10.22
C LEU A 163 7.63 12.89 -11.20
N ASP A 164 7.75 12.64 -12.50
CA ASP A 164 7.22 13.55 -13.53
C ASP A 164 5.68 13.69 -13.42
N VAL A 165 4.96 12.62 -13.08
CA VAL A 165 3.52 12.68 -12.80
C VAL A 165 3.25 13.52 -11.56
N LEU A 166 3.97 13.28 -10.46
CA LEU A 166 3.77 13.98 -9.18
C LEU A 166 4.04 15.48 -9.31
N GLU A 167 5.16 15.87 -9.96
CA GLU A 167 5.54 17.27 -10.18
C GLU A 167 4.52 18.04 -11.05
N ASN A 168 3.80 17.34 -11.93
CA ASN A 168 2.77 17.90 -12.79
C ASN A 168 1.34 17.76 -12.23
N SER A 169 1.20 17.17 -11.04
CA SER A 169 -0.08 16.96 -10.37
C SER A 169 -0.34 17.99 -9.28
N THR A 170 -1.60 18.05 -8.87
CA THR A 170 -2.04 18.72 -7.65
C THR A 170 -2.90 17.75 -6.85
N ASP A 171 -3.06 17.99 -5.56
CA ASP A 171 -4.03 17.26 -4.74
C ASP A 171 -5.49 17.68 -5.06
N ALA A 172 -6.45 17.13 -4.34
CA ALA A 172 -7.87 17.43 -4.49
C ALA A 172 -8.24 18.90 -4.13
N LEU A 173 -7.38 19.58 -3.38
CA LEU A 173 -7.55 20.98 -3.00
C LEU A 173 -6.78 21.96 -3.92
N GLY A 174 -6.10 21.44 -4.96
CA GLY A 174 -5.35 22.23 -5.93
C GLY A 174 -3.93 22.61 -5.48
N ARG A 175 -3.42 22.05 -4.38
CA ARG A 175 -2.04 22.25 -3.91
C ARG A 175 -1.07 21.38 -4.71
N LYS A 176 0.13 21.86 -4.96
CA LYS A 176 1.19 21.04 -5.57
C LYS A 176 1.62 19.93 -4.63
N ILE A 177 2.05 18.83 -5.21
CA ILE A 177 2.58 17.69 -4.46
C ILE A 177 4.05 17.98 -4.11
N ASP A 178 4.37 17.93 -2.82
CA ASP A 178 5.72 17.98 -2.30
C ASP A 178 6.30 16.56 -2.26
N VAL A 179 7.39 16.33 -3.00
CA VAL A 179 7.97 14.99 -3.14
C VAL A 179 9.26 14.90 -2.35
N VAL A 180 9.31 13.98 -1.40
CA VAL A 180 10.51 13.61 -0.65
C VAL A 180 11.02 12.28 -1.20
N LYS A 181 12.20 12.29 -1.81
CA LYS A 181 12.85 11.10 -2.36
C LYS A 181 13.51 10.30 -1.25
N LEU A 182 13.19 9.03 -1.16
CA LEU A 182 13.77 8.10 -0.22
C LEU A 182 14.56 7.03 -0.97
N ALA A 183 15.88 7.04 -0.83
CA ALA A 183 16.73 6.11 -1.57
C ALA A 183 16.32 4.65 -1.31
N MET A 184 16.23 3.86 -2.37
CA MET A 184 15.98 2.42 -2.28
C MET A 184 17.17 1.70 -1.66
N PRO A 185 16.95 0.54 -0.99
CA PRO A 185 18.05 -0.32 -0.59
C PRO A 185 18.76 -0.90 -1.81
N ASN A 186 19.98 -1.42 -1.63
CA ASN A 186 20.58 -2.30 -2.62
C ASN A 186 19.66 -3.52 -2.85
N PRO A 187 19.67 -4.11 -4.06
CA PRO A 187 18.87 -5.29 -4.35
C PRO A 187 19.09 -6.41 -3.33
N ILE A 188 18.02 -6.98 -2.86
CA ILE A 188 18.01 -8.08 -1.89
C ILE A 188 17.48 -9.32 -2.59
N TYR A 189 18.19 -10.43 -2.45
CA TYR A 189 17.85 -11.72 -3.07
C TYR A 189 17.59 -12.76 -2.00
N MET A 190 16.81 -13.78 -2.34
CA MET A 190 16.67 -14.97 -1.51
C MET A 190 17.95 -15.82 -1.55
N THR A 191 18.24 -16.52 -0.48
CA THR A 191 19.26 -17.55 -0.43
C THR A 191 18.68 -18.88 -0.94
N GLU A 192 19.55 -19.84 -1.29
CA GLU A 192 19.12 -21.20 -1.67
C GLU A 192 18.32 -21.86 -0.53
N GLU A 193 18.75 -21.69 0.73
CA GLU A 193 18.08 -22.23 1.91
C GLU A 193 16.66 -21.63 2.09
N GLU A 194 16.49 -20.34 1.83
CA GLU A 194 15.18 -19.67 1.90
C GLU A 194 14.25 -20.15 0.80
N VAL A 195 14.74 -20.33 -0.43
CA VAL A 195 13.95 -20.85 -1.55
C VAL A 195 13.55 -22.31 -1.29
N GLU A 196 14.48 -23.16 -0.82
CA GLU A 196 14.20 -24.56 -0.47
C GLU A 196 13.22 -24.69 0.72
N GLY A 197 13.20 -23.69 1.61
CA GLY A 197 12.32 -23.64 2.79
C GLY A 197 10.88 -23.17 2.50
N LEU A 198 10.58 -22.73 1.27
CA LEU A 198 9.22 -22.31 0.92
C LEU A 198 8.30 -23.52 0.79
N ASP A 199 7.16 -23.46 1.47
CA ASP A 199 6.08 -24.45 1.36
C ASP A 199 5.05 -23.92 0.35
N LEU A 200 5.27 -24.24 -0.93
CA LEU A 200 4.44 -23.77 -2.03
C LEU A 200 3.30 -24.75 -2.29
N PHE A 201 2.11 -24.23 -2.54
CA PHE A 201 0.99 -25.02 -3.03
C PHE A 201 1.09 -25.25 -4.55
N ASP A 202 0.42 -26.28 -5.03
CA ASP A 202 0.37 -26.60 -6.47
C ASP A 202 -0.16 -25.40 -7.28
N GLY A 203 0.65 -24.87 -8.18
CA GLY A 203 0.32 -23.73 -9.06
C GLY A 203 0.77 -22.37 -8.56
N GLU A 204 1.38 -22.28 -7.38
CA GLU A 204 2.02 -21.04 -6.94
C GLU A 204 3.31 -20.75 -7.74
N PRO A 205 3.61 -19.48 -8.03
CA PRO A 205 4.84 -19.12 -8.70
C PRO A 205 6.05 -19.48 -7.83
N THR A 206 7.04 -20.10 -8.45
CA THR A 206 8.32 -20.42 -7.78
C THR A 206 9.16 -19.17 -7.64
N ARG A 207 9.81 -19.00 -6.49
CA ARG A 207 10.80 -17.95 -6.28
C ARG A 207 12.20 -18.49 -6.55
N ASP A 208 13.13 -17.60 -6.82
CA ASP A 208 14.51 -17.92 -7.16
C ASP A 208 15.51 -17.03 -6.41
N THR A 209 16.79 -17.31 -6.61
CA THR A 209 17.90 -16.58 -5.98
C THR A 209 18.46 -15.44 -6.84
N VAL A 210 17.88 -15.19 -8.01
CA VAL A 210 18.38 -14.19 -8.99
C VAL A 210 17.43 -13.02 -9.22
N SER A 211 16.17 -13.18 -8.87
CA SER A 211 15.17 -12.11 -8.89
C SER A 211 15.23 -11.31 -7.59
N PRO A 212 15.36 -9.98 -7.65
CA PRO A 212 15.38 -9.17 -6.44
C PRO A 212 13.99 -9.13 -5.80
N LEU A 213 13.96 -9.16 -4.47
CA LEU A 213 12.75 -8.93 -3.68
C LEU A 213 12.34 -7.46 -3.72
N SER A 214 11.05 -7.17 -3.60
CA SER A 214 10.48 -5.82 -3.68
C SER A 214 10.71 -5.01 -2.39
N ALA A 215 11.99 -4.81 -2.03
CA ALA A 215 12.41 -4.10 -0.84
C ALA A 215 12.20 -2.58 -0.98
N SER A 216 11.47 -1.99 -0.04
CA SER A 216 11.19 -0.55 -0.07
C SER A 216 11.06 0.05 1.32
N TYR A 217 11.72 1.18 1.56
CA TYR A 217 11.59 1.94 2.80
C TYR A 217 10.29 2.76 2.90
N VAL A 218 9.61 3.02 1.78
CA VAL A 218 8.33 3.75 1.79
C VAL A 218 7.17 2.88 2.22
N ASN A 219 7.34 1.56 2.23
CA ASN A 219 6.35 0.62 2.75
C ASN A 219 6.40 0.59 4.29
N LEU A 220 5.93 1.66 4.91
CA LEU A 220 6.02 1.94 6.33
C LEU A 220 4.63 2.15 6.95
N TYR A 221 4.52 1.90 8.26
CA TYR A 221 3.31 2.16 9.02
C TYR A 221 3.39 3.53 9.71
N ILE A 222 2.39 4.37 9.46
CA ILE A 222 2.30 5.73 10.04
C ILE A 222 1.29 5.74 11.17
N GLY A 223 1.76 5.68 12.41
CA GLY A 223 0.91 5.78 13.61
C GLY A 223 0.90 7.19 14.21
N ASN A 224 0.06 7.44 15.20
CA ASN A 224 -0.12 8.77 15.80
C ASN A 224 1.15 9.35 16.44
N LYS A 225 2.00 8.51 17.03
CA LYS A 225 3.22 8.91 17.75
C LYS A 225 4.49 8.27 17.21
N THR A 226 4.34 7.29 16.33
CA THR A 226 5.43 6.49 15.81
C THR A 226 5.28 6.28 14.32
N VAL A 227 6.40 6.11 13.62
CA VAL A 227 6.44 5.55 12.28
C VAL A 227 7.27 4.27 12.37
N VAL A 228 6.70 3.15 11.95
CA VAL A 228 7.42 1.88 11.89
C VAL A 228 7.81 1.64 10.44
N MET A 229 9.10 1.45 10.19
CA MET A 229 9.65 1.28 8.85
C MET A 229 10.57 0.06 8.78
N PRO A 230 10.73 -0.57 7.61
CA PRO A 230 11.63 -1.69 7.46
C PRO A 230 13.10 -1.27 7.58
N ALA A 231 13.93 -2.22 8.01
CA ALA A 231 15.37 -2.20 7.88
C ALA A 231 15.80 -3.57 7.33
N PHE A 232 16.85 -3.57 6.52
CA PHE A 232 17.29 -4.80 5.85
C PHE A 232 18.67 -5.28 6.32
N GLY A 233 19.44 -4.42 7.01
CA GLY A 233 20.73 -4.79 7.59
C GLY A 233 21.80 -5.14 6.57
N GLY A 234 22.87 -5.79 7.04
CA GLY A 234 23.97 -6.22 6.19
C GLY A 234 24.54 -5.09 5.33
N GLU A 235 24.59 -5.30 4.02
CA GLU A 235 25.04 -4.30 3.03
C GLU A 235 24.11 -3.08 2.93
N ASN A 236 22.91 -3.18 3.47
CA ASN A 236 21.92 -2.09 3.49
C ASN A 236 21.95 -1.25 4.77
N THR A 237 22.84 -1.53 5.73
CA THR A 237 22.89 -0.80 7.01
C THR A 237 23.02 0.71 6.85
N GLU A 238 23.82 1.19 5.90
CA GLU A 238 23.95 2.61 5.63
C GLU A 238 22.71 3.21 5.01
N TYR A 239 22.05 2.48 4.10
CA TYR A 239 20.76 2.85 3.50
C TYR A 239 19.65 2.89 4.56
N ASP A 240 19.61 1.90 5.48
CA ASP A 240 18.66 1.88 6.61
C ASP A 240 18.78 3.16 7.45
N LEU A 241 20.00 3.54 7.83
CA LEU A 241 20.25 4.74 8.63
C LEU A 241 19.90 6.03 7.87
N ARG A 242 20.23 6.09 6.59
CA ARG A 242 19.90 7.22 5.72
C ARG A 242 18.37 7.35 5.60
N ALA A 243 17.67 6.27 5.27
CA ALA A 243 16.22 6.25 5.16
C ALA A 243 15.54 6.69 6.47
N LYS A 244 15.99 6.17 7.62
CA LYS A 244 15.51 6.61 8.94
C LYS A 244 15.67 8.10 9.14
N SER A 245 16.84 8.66 8.79
CA SER A 245 17.12 10.08 8.94
C SER A 245 16.23 10.96 8.07
N GLU A 246 15.94 10.53 6.82
CA GLU A 246 15.05 11.27 5.93
C GLU A 246 13.60 11.20 6.42
N VAL A 247 13.12 10.02 6.83
CA VAL A 247 11.78 9.85 7.40
C VAL A 247 11.61 10.68 8.68
N GLN A 248 12.65 10.77 9.53
CA GLN A 248 12.61 11.60 10.75
C GLN A 248 12.42 13.10 10.44
N LYS A 249 12.96 13.60 9.31
CA LYS A 249 12.75 15.00 8.90
C LYS A 249 11.30 15.26 8.48
N VAL A 250 10.65 14.28 7.89
CA VAL A 250 9.25 14.37 7.48
C VAL A 250 8.31 14.26 8.67
N PHE A 251 8.68 13.45 9.68
CA PHE A 251 7.90 13.24 10.90
C PHE A 251 8.67 13.68 12.14
N PRO A 252 8.92 15.00 12.33
CA PRO A 252 9.78 15.50 13.40
C PRO A 252 9.25 15.21 14.81
N ASP A 253 7.93 15.08 14.97
CA ASP A 253 7.24 14.87 16.24
C ASP A 253 6.90 13.39 16.51
N ARG A 254 7.35 12.47 15.64
CA ARG A 254 7.12 11.03 15.79
C ARG A 254 8.42 10.28 16.02
N GLU A 255 8.36 9.22 16.79
CA GLU A 255 9.47 8.28 16.94
C GLU A 255 9.55 7.38 15.71
N ILE A 256 10.73 7.30 15.08
CA ILE A 256 10.96 6.40 13.94
C ILE A 256 11.57 5.10 14.46
N ILE A 257 10.81 4.03 14.34
CA ILE A 257 11.20 2.69 14.75
C ILE A 257 11.53 1.86 13.50
N GLN A 258 12.75 1.36 13.42
CA GLN A 258 13.12 0.41 12.37
C GLN A 258 13.00 -1.02 12.87
N ILE A 259 12.41 -1.89 12.05
CA ILE A 259 12.27 -3.32 12.29
C ILE A 259 13.01 -4.06 11.19
N TYR A 260 13.86 -5.03 11.55
CA TYR A 260 14.47 -5.92 10.58
C TYR A 260 13.39 -6.75 9.89
N ALA A 261 13.23 -6.55 8.59
CA ALA A 261 12.04 -6.97 7.85
C ALA A 261 12.31 -8.10 6.84
N ARG A 262 13.47 -8.80 6.92
CA ARG A 262 13.80 -9.84 5.93
C ARG A 262 12.75 -10.94 5.85
N ASP A 263 12.28 -11.45 6.98
CA ASP A 263 11.29 -12.55 7.00
C ASP A 263 9.94 -12.10 6.40
N ILE A 264 9.57 -10.84 6.63
CA ILE A 264 8.36 -10.24 6.02
C ILE A 264 8.57 -10.10 4.51
N LEU A 265 9.74 -9.62 4.09
CA LEU A 265 10.10 -9.41 2.69
C LEU A 265 10.09 -10.72 1.89
N ILE A 266 10.61 -11.80 2.47
CA ILE A 266 10.54 -13.15 1.88
C ILE A 266 9.08 -13.60 1.71
N GLY A 267 8.18 -13.18 2.60
CA GLY A 267 6.74 -13.40 2.47
C GLY A 267 6.05 -12.59 1.37
N GLY A 268 6.78 -11.73 0.64
CA GLY A 268 6.26 -10.95 -0.50
C GLY A 268 5.81 -9.54 -0.15
N GLY A 269 6.07 -9.05 1.08
CA GLY A 269 5.65 -7.72 1.52
C GLY A 269 6.65 -7.04 2.44
N ASN A 270 6.25 -5.90 3.00
CA ASN A 270 7.00 -5.15 4.00
C ASN A 270 6.08 -4.76 5.18
N ILE A 271 6.49 -3.77 5.97
CA ILE A 271 5.78 -3.38 7.21
C ILE A 271 4.34 -2.95 6.94
N HIS A 272 4.10 -2.13 5.91
CA HIS A 272 2.75 -1.66 5.56
C HIS A 272 1.85 -2.83 5.14
N CYS A 273 2.36 -3.75 4.33
CA CYS A 273 1.62 -4.89 3.79
C CYS A 273 1.06 -5.84 4.87
N ILE A 274 1.67 -5.90 6.06
CA ILE A 274 1.21 -6.75 7.18
C ILE A 274 0.44 -5.97 8.25
N THR A 275 0.12 -4.70 7.98
CA THR A 275 -0.58 -3.83 8.94
C THR A 275 -1.94 -3.42 8.42
N HIS A 276 -2.85 -3.17 9.34
CA HIS A 276 -4.15 -2.60 9.06
C HIS A 276 -4.48 -1.55 10.11
N GLN A 277 -4.65 -0.30 9.69
CA GLN A 277 -4.95 0.80 10.61
C GLN A 277 -6.45 0.83 10.90
N ILE A 278 -6.81 0.99 12.13
CA ILE A 278 -8.19 1.23 12.55
C ILE A 278 -8.23 2.64 13.14
N PRO A 279 -8.90 3.61 12.48
CA PRO A 279 -9.02 4.97 13.02
C PRO A 279 -9.67 4.97 14.41
N SER A 280 -9.18 5.83 15.29
CA SER A 280 -9.85 6.02 16.57
C SER A 280 -11.19 6.71 16.34
N PHE A 281 -12.28 6.13 16.81
CA PHE A 281 -13.61 6.72 16.77
C PHE A 281 -14.19 6.79 18.17
N VAL A 282 -15.04 7.79 18.38
CA VAL A 282 -15.83 7.87 19.62
C VAL A 282 -17.11 7.08 19.38
N ARG A 283 -17.17 5.87 19.96
CA ARG A 283 -18.43 5.11 19.96
C ARG A 283 -19.51 5.95 20.66
N LYS A 284 -20.57 6.32 19.93
CA LYS A 284 -21.73 6.93 20.58
C LYS A 284 -22.34 5.90 21.51
N GLU A 285 -22.44 6.24 22.82
CA GLU A 285 -23.19 5.42 23.77
C GLU A 285 -24.61 5.24 23.22
N THR A 286 -25.00 4.02 22.98
CA THR A 286 -26.37 3.71 22.60
C THR A 286 -27.26 3.73 23.85
N PRO A 287 -28.57 4.00 23.73
CA PRO A 287 -29.50 3.95 24.88
C PRO A 287 -29.53 2.60 25.59
N TYR A 288 -28.90 1.57 25.05
CA TYR A 288 -28.82 0.19 25.52
C TYR A 288 -27.52 -0.11 26.30
N ASP A 289 -26.57 0.83 26.36
CA ASP A 289 -25.30 0.67 27.11
C ASP A 289 -25.45 1.03 28.62
N LYS A 290 -26.65 0.99 29.13
CA LYS A 290 -26.98 1.21 30.56
C LYS A 290 -27.47 -0.03 31.23
#